data_bf91c6c01c0efd2a942d822f3bbca28d
#
_entry.id   bf91c6c01c0efd2a942d822f3bbca28d
#
_cell.length_a   1.000
_cell.length_b   1.000
_cell.length_c   1.000
_cell.angle_alpha   90.00
_cell.angle_beta   90.00
_cell.angle_gamma   90.00
#
_symmetry.space_group_name_H-M   'P 1'
#
loop_
_entity.id
_entity.type
_entity.pdbx_description
1 polymer ?
#
loop_
_entity_poly.entity_id
_entity_poly.type
_entity_poly.pdbx_seq_one_letter_code
_entity_poly.pdbx_strand_id
1 'polypeptide(L)'
;MTDSSDDSSDETATPVDADDTSDGISKRTLIRLLVGFGIGIPLLVEGLTFLGLLEQQFGGGGDAERTATATDTAESGVAVGDDLLPETDRSETLASAVLREVGGDRWPLSLTVEVDNSGDTDYEFQLLTLHLDDDRTVGGRSSTDRLDPGERRVITAEWSIPAGATPRAVDVVALIYPDGEDAVETIERRVELAKVPVRGG
;
A
#
# COMPACT_ATOMS: atom_id res chain seq x y z
N MET A 1 67.03 -44.37 -15.22
CA MET A 1 67.91 -43.24 -15.47
C MET A 1 67.17 -42.07 -14.98
N THR A 2 67.49 -41.79 -13.74
CA THR A 2 68.08 -40.58 -13.24
C THR A 2 67.12 -39.41 -13.34
N ASP A 3 66.83 -38.65 -12.37
CA ASP A 3 67.42 -38.43 -11.05
C ASP A 3 66.80 -37.15 -10.53
N SER A 4 66.70 -37.13 -9.25
CA SER A 4 66.92 -36.03 -8.34
C SER A 4 65.97 -34.84 -8.36
N SER A 5 65.29 -34.73 -7.25
CA SER A 5 65.67 -33.92 -6.04
C SER A 5 65.65 -32.44 -6.29
N ASP A 6 64.98 -31.67 -5.50
CA ASP A 6 65.33 -31.13 -4.22
C ASP A 6 64.18 -30.21 -3.78
N ASP A 7 63.57 -30.38 -2.66
CA ASP A 7 63.91 -29.81 -1.35
C ASP A 7 63.93 -28.29 -1.28
N SER A 8 63.17 -27.85 -0.42
CA SER A 8 63.30 -26.75 0.57
C SER A 8 61.95 -26.14 0.85
N SER A 9 61.34 -26.53 1.92
CA SER A 9 61.41 -25.88 3.25
C SER A 9 61.30 -24.36 3.18
N ASP A 10 60.26 -23.91 3.74
CA ASP A 10 60.24 -22.97 4.87
C ASP A 10 59.06 -22.03 4.69
N GLU A 11 58.40 -21.86 5.61
CA GLU A 11 58.33 -21.07 6.80
C GLU A 11 56.90 -20.51 7.03
N THR A 12 56.42 -20.95 8.10
CA THR A 12 55.39 -20.40 8.95
C THR A 12 55.32 -18.89 8.90
N ALA A 13 54.13 -18.39 8.49
CA ALA A 13 53.68 -17.13 9.01
C ALA A 13 52.17 -17.15 9.08
N THR A 14 51.65 -17.43 10.24
CA THR A 14 50.33 -17.04 10.70
C THR A 14 50.31 -15.52 10.87
N PRO A 15 49.36 -14.82 10.31
CA PRO A 15 48.92 -13.58 10.90
C PRO A 15 47.50 -13.76 11.43
N VAL A 16 47.46 -13.74 12.74
CA VAL A 16 46.56 -13.00 13.62
C VAL A 16 45.18 -12.64 13.03
N ASP A 17 44.20 -13.25 13.64
CA ASP A 17 42.81 -12.76 13.71
C ASP A 17 42.80 -11.24 13.90
N ALA A 18 42.30 -10.56 12.91
CA ALA A 18 41.67 -9.27 13.09
C ALA A 18 40.15 -9.50 13.01
N ASP A 19 39.59 -9.66 14.18
CA ASP A 19 38.20 -9.57 14.49
C ASP A 19 37.70 -8.16 14.10
N ASP A 20 37.33 -7.98 12.86
CA ASP A 20 36.67 -6.77 12.38
C ASP A 20 35.16 -6.99 12.41
N THR A 21 34.61 -7.01 13.62
CA THR A 21 33.19 -6.80 13.89
C THR A 21 32.83 -5.36 13.55
N SER A 22 32.91 -5.01 12.29
CA SER A 22 32.18 -3.86 11.78
C SER A 22 30.73 -4.29 11.56
N ASP A 23 29.94 -4.02 12.57
CA ASP A 23 28.49 -4.03 12.57
C ASP A 23 27.99 -2.98 11.55
N GLY A 24 28.31 -3.22 10.29
CA GLY A 24 28.03 -2.37 9.16
C GLY A 24 26.59 -2.65 8.69
N ILE A 25 25.67 -1.75 9.09
CA ILE A 25 24.33 -1.68 8.51
C ILE A 25 24.48 -1.83 6.99
N SER A 26 23.92 -2.91 6.45
CA SER A 26 23.97 -3.21 5.03
C SER A 26 23.50 -2.00 4.22
N LYS A 27 24.22 -1.66 3.14
CA LYS A 27 23.86 -0.55 2.24
C LYS A 27 22.40 -0.63 1.78
N ARG A 28 21.85 -1.85 1.65
CA ARG A 28 20.45 -2.10 1.33
C ARG A 28 19.51 -1.69 2.47
N THR A 29 19.90 -1.94 3.72
CA THR A 29 19.15 -1.52 4.92
C THR A 29 19.17 -0.01 5.06
N LEU A 30 20.30 0.62 4.80
CA LEU A 30 20.45 2.07 4.87
C LEU A 30 19.62 2.79 3.79
N ILE A 31 19.57 2.25 2.57
CA ILE A 31 18.74 2.79 1.49
C ILE A 31 17.25 2.63 1.83
N ARG A 32 16.83 1.48 2.37
CA ARG A 32 15.44 1.24 2.80
C ARG A 32 15.03 2.21 3.92
N LEU A 33 15.92 2.45 4.86
CA LEU A 33 15.68 3.38 5.97
C LEU A 33 15.61 4.83 5.49
N LEU A 34 16.43 5.20 4.52
CA LEU A 34 16.47 6.55 3.95
C LEU A 34 15.22 6.84 3.08
N VAL A 35 14.72 5.87 2.35
CA VAL A 35 13.47 5.97 1.58
C VAL A 35 12.27 6.02 2.52
N GLY A 36 12.24 5.20 3.59
CA GLY A 36 11.17 5.21 4.59
C GLY A 36 11.08 6.54 5.35
N PHE A 37 12.22 7.14 5.72
CA PHE A 37 12.25 8.43 6.42
C PHE A 37 12.01 9.64 5.49
N GLY A 38 12.42 9.56 4.21
CA GLY A 38 12.28 10.66 3.26
C GLY A 38 10.84 10.94 2.84
N ILE A 39 9.96 9.92 2.86
CA ILE A 39 8.56 10.04 2.42
C ILE A 39 7.61 10.11 3.62
N GLY A 40 7.92 9.45 4.75
CA GLY A 40 7.04 9.36 5.91
C GLY A 40 6.94 10.64 6.74
N ILE A 41 8.00 11.45 6.82
CA ILE A 41 8.00 12.67 7.66
C ILE A 41 7.08 13.77 7.13
N PRO A 42 7.00 14.08 5.83
CA PRO A 42 6.06 15.09 5.33
C PRO A 42 4.61 14.74 5.58
N LEU A 43 4.23 13.45 5.45
CA LEU A 43 2.85 12.99 5.66
C LEU A 43 2.44 13.06 7.14
N LEU A 44 3.35 12.79 8.08
CA LEU A 44 3.08 12.89 9.51
C LEU A 44 2.87 14.35 9.96
N VAL A 45 3.63 15.30 9.39
CA VAL A 45 3.51 16.70 9.73
C VAL A 45 2.21 17.28 9.18
N GLU A 46 1.80 16.93 7.97
CA GLU A 46 0.53 17.37 7.39
C GLU A 46 -0.67 16.75 8.10
N GLY A 47 -0.61 15.47 8.48
CA GLY A 47 -1.67 14.79 9.23
C GLY A 47 -1.92 15.39 10.62
N LEU A 48 -0.88 15.75 11.36
CA LEU A 48 -0.99 16.39 12.67
C LEU A 48 -1.55 17.82 12.58
N THR A 49 -1.22 18.53 11.51
CA THR A 49 -1.76 19.90 11.29
C THR A 49 -3.26 19.84 10.97
N PHE A 50 -3.70 18.80 10.27
CA PHE A 50 -5.12 18.62 9.94
C PHE A 50 -5.96 18.25 11.16
N LEU A 51 -5.43 17.40 12.07
CA LEU A 51 -6.08 17.07 13.35
C LEU A 51 -6.22 18.31 14.26
N GLY A 52 -5.19 19.15 14.34
CA GLY A 52 -5.23 20.38 15.13
C GLY A 52 -6.22 21.42 14.61
N LEU A 53 -6.45 21.49 13.31
CA LEU A 53 -7.47 22.35 12.70
C LEU A 53 -8.89 21.84 12.96
N LEU A 54 -9.09 20.53 13.01
CA LEU A 54 -10.39 19.92 13.33
C LEU A 54 -10.79 20.18 14.78
N GLU A 55 -9.85 20.07 15.74
CA GLU A 55 -10.12 20.36 17.15
C GLU A 55 -10.49 21.83 17.36
N GLN A 56 -9.87 22.75 16.62
CA GLN A 56 -10.15 24.19 16.73
C GLN A 56 -11.52 24.57 16.16
N GLN A 57 -12.06 23.79 15.24
CA GLN A 57 -13.36 24.06 14.62
C GLN A 57 -14.53 23.42 15.41
N PHE A 58 -14.26 22.42 16.26
CA PHE A 58 -15.27 21.72 17.06
C PHE A 58 -15.17 21.97 18.59
N GLY A 59 -14.15 22.70 19.05
CA GLY A 59 -13.86 22.94 20.46
C GLY A 59 -14.50 24.19 21.11
N GLY A 60 -15.55 24.76 20.54
CA GLY A 60 -16.26 25.92 21.05
C GLY A 60 -17.60 25.58 21.72
N GLY A 61 -17.60 25.57 23.03
CA GLY A 61 -18.62 25.31 24.05
C GLY A 61 -20.10 25.46 23.75
N GLY A 62 -20.87 24.61 24.40
CA GLY A 62 -22.32 24.74 24.60
C GLY A 62 -22.98 23.40 24.83
N ASP A 63 -23.41 23.16 26.08
CA ASP A 63 -24.36 22.10 26.43
C ASP A 63 -25.61 22.23 25.56
N ALA A 64 -25.76 21.36 24.61
CA ALA A 64 -27.00 21.06 23.93
C ALA A 64 -27.08 19.54 23.75
N GLU A 65 -28.08 18.96 24.37
CA GLU A 65 -28.51 17.58 24.15
C GLU A 65 -28.46 17.27 22.65
N ARG A 66 -27.43 16.55 22.23
CA ARG A 66 -27.41 16.00 20.88
C ARG A 66 -28.31 14.79 20.84
N THR A 67 -29.57 15.05 20.55
CA THR A 67 -30.35 14.05 19.82
C THR A 67 -29.69 13.92 18.45
N ALA A 68 -28.65 13.07 18.36
CA ALA A 68 -28.09 12.66 17.11
C ALA A 68 -29.11 11.75 16.43
N THR A 69 -30.04 12.35 15.71
CA THR A 69 -30.71 11.65 14.62
C THR A 69 -29.73 11.71 13.46
N ALA A 70 -28.65 10.93 13.56
CA ALA A 70 -27.91 10.48 12.41
C ALA A 70 -28.85 9.52 11.68
N THR A 71 -29.64 10.03 10.76
CA THR A 71 -30.14 9.25 9.65
C THR A 71 -28.91 9.08 8.75
N ASP A 72 -27.95 8.26 9.23
CA ASP A 72 -26.93 7.67 8.41
C ASP A 72 -27.68 6.74 7.47
N THR A 73 -28.04 7.25 6.31
CA THR A 73 -28.21 6.39 5.15
C THR A 73 -26.82 5.83 4.95
N ALA A 74 -26.55 4.64 5.50
CA ALA A 74 -25.30 3.93 5.31
C ALA A 74 -25.08 3.89 3.79
N GLU A 75 -24.18 4.72 3.29
CA GLU A 75 -23.73 4.65 1.92
C GLU A 75 -23.14 3.25 1.77
N SER A 76 -23.86 2.38 1.04
CA SER A 76 -23.39 1.02 0.79
C SER A 76 -22.10 1.09 0.02
N GLY A 77 -21.02 0.49 0.54
CA GLY A 77 -19.73 0.42 -0.13
C GLY A 77 -18.56 0.76 0.81
N VAL A 78 -17.38 0.46 0.34
CA VAL A 78 -16.10 0.71 1.03
C VAL A 78 -15.76 2.18 0.95
N ALA A 79 -15.60 2.81 2.11
CA ALA A 79 -15.18 4.21 2.27
C ALA A 79 -13.67 4.31 2.56
N VAL A 80 -13.15 5.52 2.52
CA VAL A 80 -11.78 5.79 2.96
C VAL A 80 -11.63 5.44 4.44
N GLY A 81 -10.66 4.58 4.74
CA GLY A 81 -10.41 4.00 6.06
C GLY A 81 -10.92 2.57 6.22
N ASP A 82 -11.72 2.06 5.30
CA ASP A 82 -12.22 0.68 5.34
C ASP A 82 -11.29 -0.28 4.58
N ASP A 83 -11.34 -1.56 4.94
CA ASP A 83 -10.63 -2.62 4.24
C ASP A 83 -11.43 -3.09 3.00
N LEU A 84 -10.70 -3.35 1.92
CA LEU A 84 -11.26 -3.83 0.65
C LEU A 84 -11.60 -5.33 0.70
N LEU A 85 -10.82 -6.12 1.46
CA LEU A 85 -10.97 -7.57 1.61
C LEU A 85 -10.99 -7.98 3.09
N PRO A 86 -12.04 -7.65 3.85
CA PRO A 86 -12.09 -7.90 5.30
C PRO A 86 -12.11 -9.41 5.66
N GLU A 87 -12.21 -10.30 4.69
CA GLU A 87 -12.15 -11.75 4.85
C GLU A 87 -10.73 -12.32 4.86
N THR A 88 -9.71 -11.53 4.55
CA THR A 88 -8.31 -11.96 4.59
C THR A 88 -7.70 -11.73 5.97
N ASP A 89 -6.61 -12.44 6.29
CA ASP A 89 -5.80 -12.18 7.50
C ASP A 89 -4.83 -10.99 7.28
N ARG A 90 -4.99 -10.28 6.18
CA ARG A 90 -4.19 -9.16 5.75
C ARG A 90 -5.03 -7.88 5.78
N SER A 91 -4.42 -6.75 5.54
CA SER A 91 -5.16 -5.48 5.50
C SER A 91 -4.89 -4.76 4.18
N GLU A 92 -5.97 -4.41 3.48
CA GLU A 92 -5.96 -3.64 2.24
C GLU A 92 -6.84 -2.40 2.41
N THR A 93 -6.34 -1.45 3.19
CA THR A 93 -7.11 -0.27 3.58
C THR A 93 -7.17 0.76 2.46
N LEU A 94 -8.37 1.21 2.08
CA LEU A 94 -8.55 2.31 1.16
C LEU A 94 -8.10 3.63 1.81
N ALA A 95 -6.88 4.05 1.55
CA ALA A 95 -6.30 5.25 2.16
C ALA A 95 -6.82 6.55 1.52
N SER A 96 -7.19 6.51 0.23
CA SER A 96 -7.67 7.70 -0.48
C SER A 96 -8.49 7.31 -1.73
N ALA A 97 -9.55 8.07 -2.00
CA ALA A 97 -10.33 8.00 -3.23
C ALA A 97 -10.65 9.43 -3.69
N VAL A 98 -10.18 9.83 -4.88
CA VAL A 98 -10.34 11.20 -5.37
C VAL A 98 -10.67 11.19 -6.85
N LEU A 99 -11.80 11.79 -7.21
CA LEU A 99 -12.17 12.11 -8.58
C LEU A 99 -11.93 13.61 -8.82
N ARG A 100 -11.09 13.95 -9.78
CA ARG A 100 -10.79 15.37 -10.10
C ARG A 100 -11.60 15.81 -11.31
N GLU A 101 -12.39 16.87 -11.12
CA GLU A 101 -13.02 17.59 -12.20
C GLU A 101 -11.98 18.47 -12.88
N VAL A 102 -11.68 18.16 -14.14
CA VAL A 102 -10.76 18.92 -14.97
C VAL A 102 -11.48 19.29 -16.27
N GLY A 103 -11.00 20.33 -16.95
CA GLY A 103 -11.53 20.69 -18.26
C GLY A 103 -11.36 19.54 -19.26
N GLY A 104 -12.39 19.29 -20.08
CA GLY A 104 -12.40 18.22 -21.08
C GLY A 104 -13.47 17.15 -20.81
N ASP A 105 -13.43 16.09 -21.61
CA ASP A 105 -14.40 15.01 -21.63
C ASP A 105 -14.02 13.83 -20.72
N ARG A 106 -12.89 13.91 -20.02
CA ARG A 106 -12.42 12.84 -19.13
C ARG A 106 -11.86 13.43 -17.83
N TRP A 107 -12.16 12.76 -16.74
CA TRP A 107 -11.72 13.12 -15.40
C TRP A 107 -10.81 12.03 -14.82
N PRO A 108 -9.67 12.37 -14.19
CA PRO A 108 -8.83 11.41 -13.53
C PRO A 108 -9.43 11.01 -12.18
N LEU A 109 -9.57 9.70 -11.98
CA LEU A 109 -9.86 9.06 -10.70
C LEU A 109 -8.59 8.42 -10.17
N SER A 110 -8.28 8.64 -8.90
CA SER A 110 -7.15 8.02 -8.20
C SER A 110 -7.64 7.32 -6.95
N LEU A 111 -7.31 6.04 -6.80
CA LEU A 111 -7.50 5.26 -5.57
C LEU A 111 -6.12 4.89 -5.01
N THR A 112 -5.89 5.16 -3.74
CA THR A 112 -4.68 4.76 -3.02
C THR A 112 -5.05 3.74 -1.96
N VAL A 113 -4.35 2.61 -1.95
CA VAL A 113 -4.55 1.52 -0.98
C VAL A 113 -3.24 1.28 -0.24
N GLU A 114 -3.33 1.22 1.08
CA GLU A 114 -2.26 0.73 1.94
C GLU A 114 -2.46 -0.75 2.18
N VAL A 115 -1.47 -1.56 1.82
CA VAL A 115 -1.49 -3.02 1.93
C VAL A 115 -0.47 -3.46 2.96
N ASP A 116 -0.91 -4.25 3.95
CA ASP A 116 -0.09 -4.86 4.99
C ASP A 116 -0.21 -6.38 4.91
N ASN A 117 0.88 -7.05 4.53
CA ASN A 117 0.95 -8.51 4.58
C ASN A 117 1.23 -8.96 6.02
N SER A 118 0.20 -8.99 6.87
CA SER A 118 0.27 -9.48 8.25
C SER A 118 0.22 -11.01 8.35
N GLY A 119 0.07 -11.70 7.22
CA GLY A 119 0.12 -13.17 7.16
C GLY A 119 1.54 -13.72 7.23
N ASP A 120 1.65 -15.05 7.21
CA ASP A 120 2.89 -15.83 7.30
C ASP A 120 3.44 -16.28 5.93
N THR A 121 2.74 -15.97 4.85
CA THR A 121 3.10 -16.35 3.47
C THR A 121 3.18 -15.13 2.58
N ASP A 122 3.88 -15.24 1.46
CA ASP A 122 3.98 -14.18 0.46
C ASP A 122 2.60 -13.81 -0.08
N TYR A 123 2.43 -12.52 -0.39
CA TYR A 123 1.16 -11.93 -0.78
C TYR A 123 1.31 -10.92 -1.91
N GLU A 124 0.32 -10.85 -2.80
CA GLU A 124 0.23 -9.79 -3.80
C GLU A 124 -1.20 -9.28 -3.88
N PHE A 125 -1.37 -7.96 -3.91
CA PHE A 125 -2.67 -7.32 -4.08
C PHE A 125 -2.70 -6.48 -5.36
N GLN A 126 -3.82 -6.55 -6.09
CA GLN A 126 -4.00 -5.86 -7.36
C GLN A 126 -5.34 -5.12 -7.41
N LEU A 127 -5.31 -3.88 -7.93
CA LEU A 127 -6.47 -3.13 -8.38
C LEU A 127 -6.57 -3.27 -9.90
N LEU A 128 -7.74 -3.61 -10.43
CA LEU A 128 -7.94 -3.93 -11.84
C LEU A 128 -8.96 -2.99 -12.52
N THR A 129 -10.13 -3.51 -12.84
CA THR A 129 -11.16 -2.83 -13.60
C THR A 129 -12.03 -1.96 -12.72
N LEU A 130 -12.21 -0.72 -13.11
CA LEU A 130 -13.18 0.18 -12.50
C LEU A 130 -14.54 0.05 -13.19
N HIS A 131 -15.62 -0.02 -12.40
CA HIS A 131 -17.01 -0.02 -12.84
C HIS A 131 -17.66 1.33 -12.55
N LEU A 132 -18.46 1.82 -13.49
CA LEU A 132 -19.17 3.09 -13.41
C LEU A 132 -20.67 2.85 -13.21
N ASP A 133 -21.40 3.90 -12.81
CA ASP A 133 -22.83 3.90 -12.54
C ASP A 133 -23.71 3.58 -13.77
N ASP A 134 -23.18 3.78 -14.97
CA ASP A 134 -23.82 3.51 -16.25
C ASP A 134 -23.44 2.16 -16.89
N ASP A 135 -22.98 1.21 -16.09
CA ASP A 135 -22.51 -0.13 -16.48
C ASP A 135 -21.28 -0.15 -17.40
N ARG A 136 -20.64 1.00 -17.64
CA ARG A 136 -19.36 1.08 -18.34
C ARG A 136 -18.23 0.66 -17.42
N THR A 137 -17.17 0.16 -18.01
CA THR A 137 -15.97 -0.23 -17.31
C THR A 137 -14.74 0.50 -17.86
N VAL A 138 -13.77 0.74 -17.01
CA VAL A 138 -12.46 1.30 -17.41
C VAL A 138 -11.38 0.36 -16.89
N GLY A 139 -10.66 -0.27 -17.81
CA GLY A 139 -9.55 -1.14 -17.47
C GLY A 139 -8.39 -0.36 -16.86
N GLY A 140 -7.72 -0.98 -15.91
CA GLY A 140 -6.49 -0.49 -15.28
C GLY A 140 -5.82 -1.64 -14.57
N ARG A 141 -4.60 -1.45 -14.13
CA ARG A 141 -3.88 -2.40 -13.27
C ARG A 141 -2.87 -1.68 -12.42
N SER A 142 -2.92 -1.89 -11.13
CA SER A 142 -1.88 -1.53 -10.18
C SER A 142 -1.67 -2.70 -9.24
N SER A 143 -0.41 -3.05 -8.92
CA SER A 143 -0.05 -4.19 -8.10
C SER A 143 0.95 -3.78 -7.04
N THR A 144 0.88 -4.45 -5.88
CA THR A 144 1.95 -4.38 -4.89
C THR A 144 3.22 -5.10 -5.34
N ASP A 145 3.15 -5.92 -6.41
CA ASP A 145 4.07 -7.05 -6.58
C ASP A 145 4.03 -7.97 -5.36
N ARG A 146 4.91 -8.97 -5.33
CA ARG A 146 4.97 -9.88 -4.19
C ARG A 146 5.53 -9.19 -2.96
N LEU A 147 4.83 -9.32 -1.83
CA LEU A 147 5.19 -8.84 -0.51
C LEU A 147 5.59 -10.00 0.38
N ASP A 148 6.74 -9.93 1.01
CA ASP A 148 7.14 -10.87 2.05
C ASP A 148 6.25 -10.74 3.29
N PRO A 149 6.15 -11.75 4.17
CA PRO A 149 5.47 -11.65 5.46
C PRO A 149 5.93 -10.44 6.29
N GLY A 150 4.99 -9.64 6.79
CA GLY A 150 5.24 -8.40 7.53
C GLY A 150 5.62 -7.19 6.68
N GLU A 151 5.65 -7.33 5.35
CA GLU A 151 5.94 -6.19 4.47
C GLU A 151 4.66 -5.35 4.22
N ARG A 152 4.87 -4.02 4.10
CA ARG A 152 3.82 -3.05 3.77
C ARG A 152 4.13 -2.32 2.47
N ARG A 153 3.07 -2.00 1.71
CA ARG A 153 3.21 -1.20 0.50
C ARG A 153 1.98 -0.34 0.25
N VAL A 154 2.22 0.86 -0.23
CA VAL A 154 1.16 1.74 -0.73
C VAL A 154 1.16 1.68 -2.24
N ILE A 155 -0.01 1.42 -2.83
CA ILE A 155 -0.20 1.47 -4.28
C ILE A 155 -1.24 2.51 -4.63
N THR A 156 -1.08 3.14 -5.78
CA THR A 156 -2.06 4.04 -6.34
C THR A 156 -2.43 3.58 -7.74
N ALA A 157 -3.72 3.41 -7.97
CA ALA A 157 -4.28 3.14 -9.29
C ALA A 157 -4.95 4.39 -9.83
N GLU A 158 -4.78 4.65 -11.12
CA GLU A 158 -5.36 5.79 -11.82
C GLU A 158 -6.18 5.34 -13.02
N TRP A 159 -7.37 5.90 -13.14
CA TRP A 159 -8.25 5.70 -14.28
C TRP A 159 -8.66 7.05 -14.85
N SER A 160 -8.79 7.11 -16.17
CA SER A 160 -9.37 8.26 -16.85
C SER A 160 -10.81 7.91 -17.21
N ILE A 161 -11.78 8.45 -16.47
CA ILE A 161 -13.21 8.17 -16.67
C ILE A 161 -13.89 9.29 -17.47
N PRO A 162 -15.05 9.03 -18.11
CA PRO A 162 -15.79 10.09 -18.77
C PRO A 162 -16.24 11.18 -17.79
N ALA A 163 -16.22 12.42 -18.22
CA ALA A 163 -16.68 13.55 -17.41
C ALA A 163 -18.11 13.35 -16.94
N GLY A 164 -18.37 13.56 -15.66
CA GLY A 164 -19.66 13.37 -15.02
C GLY A 164 -20.04 11.92 -14.69
N ALA A 165 -19.24 10.92 -15.06
CA ALA A 165 -19.46 9.55 -14.63
C ALA A 165 -19.09 9.36 -13.16
N THR A 166 -19.80 8.44 -12.48
CA THR A 166 -19.60 8.14 -11.08
C THR A 166 -18.93 6.77 -10.91
N PRO A 167 -17.79 6.68 -10.22
CA PRO A 167 -17.20 5.40 -9.83
C PRO A 167 -18.15 4.64 -8.91
N ARG A 168 -18.37 3.35 -9.18
CA ARG A 168 -19.28 2.52 -8.40
C ARG A 168 -18.57 1.36 -7.71
N ALA A 169 -17.72 0.64 -8.44
CA ALA A 169 -17.00 -0.51 -7.91
C ALA A 169 -15.64 -0.68 -8.56
N VAL A 170 -14.75 -1.41 -7.92
CA VAL A 170 -13.44 -1.81 -8.46
C VAL A 170 -13.26 -3.32 -8.31
N ASP A 171 -12.76 -3.97 -9.36
CA ASP A 171 -12.35 -5.36 -9.27
C ASP A 171 -10.96 -5.43 -8.63
N VAL A 172 -10.81 -6.25 -7.60
CA VAL A 172 -9.56 -6.49 -6.88
C VAL A 172 -9.19 -7.95 -6.93
N VAL A 173 -7.91 -8.24 -6.88
CA VAL A 173 -7.36 -9.59 -6.80
C VAL A 173 -6.30 -9.65 -5.71
N ALA A 174 -6.41 -10.66 -4.86
CA ALA A 174 -5.39 -11.03 -3.90
C ALA A 174 -4.82 -12.40 -4.28
N LEU A 175 -3.49 -12.50 -4.28
CA LEU A 175 -2.74 -13.72 -4.55
C LEU A 175 -1.96 -14.09 -3.31
N ILE A 176 -2.23 -15.28 -2.77
CA ILE A 176 -1.55 -15.84 -1.61
C ILE A 176 -0.66 -16.97 -2.11
N TYR A 177 0.60 -16.97 -1.72
CA TYR A 177 1.61 -17.94 -2.15
C TYR A 177 2.00 -18.83 -0.96
N PRO A 178 1.32 -19.98 -0.74
CA PRO A 178 1.63 -20.87 0.36
C PRO A 178 3.05 -21.44 0.25
N ASP A 179 3.73 -21.59 1.38
CA ASP A 179 5.06 -22.18 1.43
C ASP A 179 5.05 -23.65 0.97
N GLY A 180 5.97 -23.98 0.06
CA GLY A 180 6.17 -25.37 -0.39
C GLY A 180 5.09 -25.92 -1.31
N GLU A 181 4.16 -25.11 -1.77
CA GLU A 181 3.15 -25.46 -2.76
C GLU A 181 3.35 -24.67 -4.06
N ASP A 182 3.19 -25.35 -5.20
CA ASP A 182 3.19 -24.70 -6.52
C ASP A 182 1.86 -23.97 -6.81
N ALA A 183 0.86 -24.12 -5.93
CA ALA A 183 -0.47 -23.57 -6.10
C ALA A 183 -0.56 -22.19 -5.45
N VAL A 184 -1.05 -21.21 -6.22
CA VAL A 184 -1.38 -19.87 -5.74
C VAL A 184 -2.86 -19.84 -5.41
N GLU A 185 -3.22 -19.45 -4.19
CA GLU A 185 -4.61 -19.16 -3.84
C GLU A 185 -4.97 -17.77 -4.39
N THR A 186 -6.09 -17.69 -5.09
CA THR A 186 -6.55 -16.45 -5.70
C THR A 186 -7.90 -16.06 -5.14
N ILE A 187 -8.00 -14.84 -4.61
CA ILE A 187 -9.25 -14.22 -4.17
C ILE A 187 -9.57 -13.10 -5.16
N GLU A 188 -10.70 -13.23 -5.87
CA GLU A 188 -11.20 -12.21 -6.78
C GLU A 188 -12.48 -11.61 -6.21
N ARG A 189 -12.55 -10.28 -6.14
CA ARG A 189 -13.69 -9.59 -5.58
C ARG A 189 -14.02 -8.33 -6.37
N ARG A 190 -15.31 -8.08 -6.56
CA ARG A 190 -15.81 -6.75 -6.92
C ARG A 190 -16.19 -6.03 -5.64
N VAL A 191 -15.51 -4.93 -5.37
CA VAL A 191 -15.69 -4.10 -4.18
C VAL A 191 -16.49 -2.88 -4.57
N GLU A 192 -17.70 -2.75 -4.01
CA GLU A 192 -18.51 -1.54 -4.17
C GLU A 192 -17.84 -0.39 -3.41
N LEU A 193 -17.73 0.76 -4.04
CA LEU A 193 -17.16 1.97 -3.45
C LEU A 193 -18.27 2.85 -2.87
N ALA A 194 -18.04 3.40 -1.70
CA ALA A 194 -18.83 4.51 -1.20
C ALA A 194 -18.65 5.72 -2.15
N LYS A 195 -19.47 6.75 -1.96
CA LYS A 195 -19.42 7.93 -2.82
C LYS A 195 -18.02 8.56 -2.83
N VAL A 196 -17.40 8.56 -4.00
CA VAL A 196 -16.09 9.19 -4.19
C VAL A 196 -16.27 10.71 -4.33
N PRO A 197 -15.58 11.51 -3.48
CA PRO A 197 -15.66 12.96 -3.55
C PRO A 197 -15.08 13.50 -4.87
N VAL A 198 -15.82 14.41 -5.50
CA VAL A 198 -15.34 15.14 -6.67
C VAL A 198 -14.65 16.42 -6.19
N ARG A 199 -13.41 16.61 -6.61
CA ARG A 199 -12.67 17.85 -6.34
C ARG A 199 -12.56 18.64 -7.63
N GLY A 200 -13.08 19.87 -7.62
CA GLY A 200 -12.90 20.84 -8.69
C GLY A 200 -11.45 21.29 -8.78
N GLY A 201 -10.98 21.50 -10.01
CA GLY A 201 -9.67 22.07 -10.30
C GLY A 201 -9.70 23.60 -10.30
#